data_7b2249ed43a40597e38818411354a50b
#
_entry.id   7b2249ed43a40597e38818411354a50b
#
_cell.length_a   1.000
_cell.length_b   1.000
_cell.length_c   1.000
_cell.angle_alpha   90.00
_cell.angle_beta   90.00
_cell.angle_gamma   90.00
#
_symmetry.space_group_name_H-M   'P 1'
#
loop_
_entity.id
_entity.type
_entity.pdbx_description
1 polymer ?
#
loop_
_entity_poly.entity_id
_entity_poly.type
_entity_poly.pdbx_seq_one_letter_code
_entity_poly.pdbx_strand_id
1 'polypeptide(L)'
;MKKAISILLAAALTAAALTGCSKSSGSASSGNTPLVLNEVAHSIFYAPQYAAIELGYFEDEGIDLTLVNGAGADKVMTALISGDAQIGFMGSEASIYVYQEGSQDYAVNFAQLTQRAGNFLVGRQPEDNFKWENLKGKKVLGGRAGGMPQMVFEYILKKHGMDPKTDLSIDQSINFGLTAAAFTSNDADYTVEFEPFATTLESEGSGYVVASLGTESGYVPYTAYCARKSYVEQNPEI
;
A
#
# COMPACT_ATOMS: atom_id res chain seq x y z
N MET A 1 -0.32 70.92 31.48
CA MET A 1 -0.87 69.67 32.06
C MET A 1 -1.37 68.71 31.01
N LYS A 2 -2.14 69.10 29.98
CA LYS A 2 -2.65 68.19 28.94
C LYS A 2 -1.58 67.47 28.07
N LYS A 3 -0.45 68.14 27.80
CA LYS A 3 0.65 67.54 26.99
C LYS A 3 1.49 66.51 27.76
N ALA A 4 1.62 66.62 29.09
CA ALA A 4 2.33 65.66 29.90
C ALA A 4 1.55 64.34 30.07
N ILE A 5 0.23 64.42 30.13
CA ILE A 5 -0.63 63.24 30.26
C ILE A 5 -0.63 62.41 28.95
N SER A 6 -0.57 63.08 27.78
CA SER A 6 -0.50 62.39 26.49
C SER A 6 0.82 61.63 26.26
N ILE A 7 1.94 62.13 26.81
CA ILE A 7 3.24 61.47 26.69
C ILE A 7 3.32 60.26 27.64
N LEU A 8 2.73 60.33 28.81
CA LEU A 8 2.64 59.19 29.74
C LEU A 8 1.73 58.06 29.22
N LEU A 9 0.63 58.37 28.51
CA LEU A 9 -0.21 57.36 27.88
C LEU A 9 0.46 56.69 26.69
N ALA A 10 1.25 57.40 25.88
CA ALA A 10 2.02 56.86 24.80
C ALA A 10 3.13 55.89 25.26
N ALA A 11 3.82 56.23 26.38
CA ALA A 11 4.86 55.38 26.96
C ALA A 11 4.29 54.10 27.60
N ALA A 12 3.06 54.13 28.12
CA ALA A 12 2.39 52.96 28.68
C ALA A 12 1.93 51.97 27.60
N LEU A 13 1.52 52.46 26.41
CA LEU A 13 1.13 51.61 25.27
C LEU A 13 2.34 50.94 24.60
N THR A 14 3.51 51.58 24.58
CA THR A 14 4.73 50.95 24.01
C THR A 14 5.34 49.93 24.96
N ALA A 15 5.17 50.03 26.27
CA ALA A 15 5.61 48.99 27.21
C ALA A 15 4.74 47.73 27.17
N ALA A 16 3.47 47.84 26.83
CA ALA A 16 2.55 46.68 26.69
C ALA A 16 2.79 45.89 25.40
N ALA A 17 3.40 46.47 24.35
CA ALA A 17 3.71 45.79 23.12
C ALA A 17 4.98 44.91 23.18
N LEU A 18 5.82 45.06 24.18
CA LEU A 18 7.08 44.32 24.35
C LEU A 18 6.95 43.05 25.22
N THR A 19 5.81 42.85 25.88
CA THR A 19 5.54 41.64 26.68
C THR A 19 4.72 40.60 25.94
N GLY A 20 4.45 40.81 24.65
CA GLY A 20 3.71 39.91 23.75
C GLY A 20 4.56 38.80 23.09
N CYS A 21 5.76 38.50 23.57
CA CYS A 21 6.38 37.20 23.33
C CYS A 21 5.67 36.17 24.22
N SER A 22 4.45 35.89 23.88
CA SER A 22 3.79 34.64 24.20
C SER A 22 4.78 33.53 23.87
N LYS A 23 5.22 32.79 24.87
CA LYS A 23 5.65 31.44 24.66
C LYS A 23 4.57 30.76 23.82
N SER A 24 4.79 30.61 22.53
CA SER A 24 4.19 29.49 21.84
C SER A 24 4.56 28.30 22.72
N SER A 25 3.60 27.71 23.36
CA SER A 25 3.67 26.34 23.76
C SER A 25 4.00 25.58 22.45
N GLY A 26 5.29 25.53 22.13
CA GLY A 26 5.79 24.49 21.31
C GLY A 26 5.28 23.23 21.99
N SER A 27 4.37 22.51 21.38
CA SER A 27 4.29 21.09 21.58
C SER A 27 5.75 20.66 21.64
N ALA A 28 6.18 20.12 22.78
CA ALA A 28 7.40 19.37 22.81
C ALA A 28 7.26 18.40 21.63
N SER A 29 8.00 18.61 20.57
CA SER A 29 8.18 17.58 19.59
C SER A 29 8.65 16.41 20.46
N SER A 30 7.89 15.37 20.55
CA SER A 30 8.44 14.08 20.91
C SER A 30 9.73 14.01 20.09
N GLY A 31 10.87 13.68 20.69
CA GLY A 31 12.16 13.66 19.97
C GLY A 31 12.19 12.63 18.85
N ASN A 32 11.03 12.17 18.43
CA ASN A 32 10.78 11.16 17.39
C ASN A 32 10.93 11.76 15.99
N THR A 33 11.52 10.98 15.11
CA THR A 33 11.69 11.35 13.70
C THR A 33 10.37 11.19 12.95
N PRO A 34 9.83 12.27 12.35
CA PRO A 34 8.62 12.15 11.53
C PRO A 34 8.90 11.34 10.27
N LEU A 35 8.05 10.36 9.98
CA LEU A 35 8.19 9.47 8.85
C LEU A 35 6.83 9.19 8.20
N VAL A 36 6.73 9.39 6.88
CA VAL A 36 5.55 9.05 6.11
C VAL A 36 5.76 7.69 5.46
N LEU A 37 4.88 6.73 5.81
CA LEU A 37 4.76 5.43 5.17
C LEU A 37 3.55 5.46 4.25
N ASN A 38 3.77 5.24 2.95
CA ASN A 38 2.70 5.15 1.98
C ASN A 38 2.46 3.68 1.62
N GLU A 39 1.28 3.14 1.96
CA GLU A 39 0.90 1.75 1.69
C GLU A 39 0.07 1.62 0.41
N VAL A 40 0.23 0.50 -0.30
CA VAL A 40 -0.44 0.21 -1.57
C VAL A 40 -1.96 0.08 -1.44
N ALA A 41 -2.43 -0.42 -0.31
CA ALA A 41 -3.82 -0.62 0.03
C ALA A 41 -3.98 -0.81 1.53
N HIS A 42 -5.12 -0.40 2.10
CA HIS A 42 -5.47 -0.76 3.47
C HIS A 42 -6.13 -2.13 3.47
N SER A 43 -5.48 -3.13 4.09
CA SER A 43 -5.93 -4.53 4.00
C SER A 43 -5.54 -5.33 5.24
N ILE A 44 -6.44 -6.23 5.68
CA ILE A 44 -6.14 -7.18 6.76
C ILE A 44 -4.90 -8.04 6.45
N PHE A 45 -4.52 -8.16 5.19
CA PHE A 45 -3.29 -8.81 4.76
C PHE A 45 -2.03 -8.20 5.38
N TYR A 46 -2.12 -6.95 5.83
CA TYR A 46 -1.06 -6.19 6.48
C TYR A 46 -1.26 -6.00 7.99
N ALA A 47 -2.09 -6.84 8.61
CA ALA A 47 -2.41 -6.75 10.05
C ALA A 47 -1.18 -6.61 10.97
N PRO A 48 -0.02 -7.26 10.74
CA PRO A 48 1.17 -7.03 11.58
C PRO A 48 1.66 -5.59 11.58
N GLN A 49 1.58 -4.86 10.45
CA GLN A 49 1.92 -3.45 10.36
C GLN A 49 1.00 -2.60 11.23
N TYR A 50 -0.31 -2.85 11.15
CA TYR A 50 -1.28 -2.10 11.95
C TYR A 50 -1.16 -2.40 13.44
N ALA A 51 -0.88 -3.67 13.79
CA ALA A 51 -0.61 -4.04 15.16
C ALA A 51 0.63 -3.32 15.72
N ALA A 52 1.69 -3.18 14.93
CA ALA A 52 2.90 -2.45 15.33
C ALA A 52 2.62 -0.96 15.56
N ILE A 53 1.77 -0.35 14.72
CA ILE A 53 1.33 1.04 14.89
C ILE A 53 0.50 1.19 16.16
N GLU A 54 -0.55 0.40 16.33
CA GLU A 54 -1.48 0.50 17.46
C GLU A 54 -0.84 0.15 18.81
N LEU A 55 0.19 -0.67 18.83
CA LEU A 55 0.95 -1.03 20.02
C LEU A 55 2.09 -0.05 20.35
N GLY A 56 2.30 0.98 19.55
CA GLY A 56 3.29 2.02 19.79
C GLY A 56 4.74 1.60 19.46
N TYR A 57 4.97 0.54 18.71
CA TYR A 57 6.32 0.04 18.42
C TYR A 57 7.16 1.01 17.59
N PHE A 58 6.53 1.84 16.77
CA PHE A 58 7.24 2.88 16.01
C PHE A 58 7.67 4.02 16.93
N GLU A 59 6.82 4.44 17.85
CA GLU A 59 7.13 5.46 18.86
C GLU A 59 8.24 4.98 19.79
N ASP A 60 8.24 3.71 20.18
CA ASP A 60 9.29 3.09 21.01
C ASP A 60 10.67 3.13 20.33
N GLU A 61 10.69 3.06 19.00
CA GLU A 61 11.90 3.20 18.17
C GLU A 61 12.21 4.65 17.78
N GLY A 62 11.49 5.62 18.36
CA GLY A 62 11.73 7.04 18.10
C GLY A 62 11.19 7.53 16.75
N ILE A 63 10.18 6.88 16.19
CA ILE A 63 9.55 7.24 14.93
C ILE A 63 8.13 7.78 15.19
N ASP A 64 7.83 8.95 14.63
CA ASP A 64 6.48 9.52 14.57
C ASP A 64 5.89 9.19 13.18
N LEU A 65 5.17 8.06 13.11
CA LEU A 65 4.72 7.48 11.83
C LEU A 65 3.40 8.08 11.37
N THR A 66 3.38 8.58 10.15
CA THR A 66 2.14 8.92 9.41
C THR A 66 1.88 7.86 8.34
N LEU A 67 0.78 7.12 8.46
CA LEU A 67 0.35 6.14 7.46
C LEU A 67 -0.56 6.79 6.42
N VAL A 68 -0.24 6.61 5.13
CA VAL A 68 -1.01 7.11 3.99
C VAL A 68 -1.37 5.95 3.06
N ASN A 69 -2.64 5.85 2.65
CA ASN A 69 -3.07 4.88 1.65
C ASN A 69 -2.96 5.46 0.24
N GLY A 70 -2.00 4.97 -0.55
CA GLY A 70 -1.78 5.39 -1.93
C GLY A 70 -2.78 4.81 -2.94
N ALA A 71 -3.49 3.74 -2.56
CA ALA A 71 -4.45 3.05 -3.43
C ALA A 71 -3.87 2.62 -4.81
N GLY A 72 -2.68 2.05 -4.79
CA GLY A 72 -1.99 1.49 -5.95
C GLY A 72 -0.48 1.68 -5.92
N ALA A 73 0.27 0.68 -6.39
CA ALA A 73 1.74 0.68 -6.34
C ALA A 73 2.37 1.83 -7.15
N ASP A 74 1.76 2.22 -8.25
CA ASP A 74 2.17 3.38 -9.06
C ASP A 74 2.11 4.69 -8.29
N LYS A 75 1.07 4.89 -7.47
CA LYS A 75 0.91 6.10 -6.64
C LYS A 75 1.86 6.09 -5.45
N VAL A 76 2.03 4.92 -4.81
CA VAL A 76 3.02 4.76 -3.73
C VAL A 76 4.42 5.06 -4.23
N MET A 77 4.79 4.50 -5.39
CA MET A 77 6.09 4.76 -6.00
C MET A 77 6.26 6.23 -6.40
N THR A 78 5.21 6.87 -6.91
CA THR A 78 5.23 8.30 -7.22
C THR A 78 5.50 9.13 -5.96
N ALA A 79 4.78 8.87 -4.85
CA ALA A 79 4.99 9.58 -3.58
C ALA A 79 6.40 9.35 -3.03
N LEU A 80 6.95 8.14 -3.20
CA LEU A 80 8.32 7.82 -2.79
C LEU A 80 9.35 8.62 -3.60
N ILE A 81 9.23 8.64 -4.93
CA ILE A 81 10.19 9.31 -5.81
C ILE A 81 10.09 10.84 -5.67
N SER A 82 8.88 11.40 -5.51
CA SER A 82 8.69 12.84 -5.29
C SER A 82 9.21 13.30 -3.92
N GLY A 83 9.33 12.39 -2.94
CA GLY A 83 9.71 12.70 -1.56
C GLY A 83 8.54 13.02 -0.64
N ASP A 84 7.30 12.87 -1.13
CA ASP A 84 6.09 13.02 -0.31
C ASP A 84 5.94 11.89 0.73
N ALA A 85 6.61 10.75 0.50
CA ALA A 85 6.77 9.67 1.46
C ALA A 85 8.25 9.25 1.53
N GLN A 86 8.72 8.90 2.72
CA GLN A 86 10.06 8.35 2.95
C GLN A 86 10.08 6.85 2.71
N ILE A 87 9.01 6.16 3.11
CA ILE A 87 8.87 4.71 2.98
C ILE A 87 7.67 4.40 2.08
N GLY A 88 7.88 3.53 1.11
CA GLY A 88 6.84 2.89 0.32
C GLY A 88 6.61 1.45 0.79
N PHE A 89 5.36 1.05 0.91
CA PHE A 89 4.98 -0.32 1.22
C PHE A 89 4.08 -0.86 0.11
N MET A 90 4.65 -1.69 -0.76
CA MET A 90 3.99 -2.16 -1.99
C MET A 90 4.63 -3.46 -2.49
N GLY A 91 4.13 -3.99 -3.59
CA GLY A 91 4.76 -5.10 -4.28
C GLY A 91 6.19 -4.77 -4.69
N SER A 92 7.11 -5.70 -4.50
CA SER A 92 8.54 -5.52 -4.79
C SER A 92 8.83 -5.29 -6.28
N GLU A 93 7.91 -5.66 -7.19
CA GLU A 93 8.02 -5.45 -8.63
C GLU A 93 8.14 -3.97 -9.00
N ALA A 94 7.50 -3.08 -8.24
CA ALA A 94 7.51 -1.65 -8.54
C ALA A 94 8.93 -1.06 -8.49
N SER A 95 9.78 -1.54 -7.57
CA SER A 95 11.19 -1.13 -7.50
C SER A 95 12.00 -1.60 -8.72
N ILE A 96 11.67 -2.79 -9.25
CA ILE A 96 12.32 -3.33 -10.45
C ILE A 96 11.99 -2.47 -11.67
N TYR A 97 10.72 -2.06 -11.83
CA TYR A 97 10.32 -1.19 -12.94
C TYR A 97 11.07 0.13 -12.94
N VAL A 98 11.12 0.81 -11.80
CA VAL A 98 11.81 2.09 -11.67
C VAL A 98 13.32 1.96 -11.92
N TYR A 99 13.92 0.86 -11.46
CA TYR A 99 15.32 0.57 -11.75
C TYR A 99 15.57 0.35 -13.24
N GLN A 100 14.70 -0.40 -13.91
CA GLN A 100 14.80 -0.66 -15.36
C GLN A 100 14.60 0.59 -16.22
N GLU A 101 13.79 1.55 -15.75
CA GLU A 101 13.60 2.86 -16.39
C GLU A 101 14.82 3.78 -16.24
N GLY A 102 15.88 3.34 -15.55
CA GLY A 102 17.15 4.06 -15.43
C GLY A 102 17.16 5.15 -14.36
N SER A 103 16.25 5.12 -13.41
CA SER A 103 16.26 6.04 -12.27
C SER A 103 17.58 5.92 -11.51
N GLN A 104 18.26 7.05 -11.26
CA GLN A 104 19.52 7.07 -10.51
C GLN A 104 19.27 6.94 -9.00
N ASP A 105 18.14 7.48 -8.52
CA ASP A 105 17.69 7.36 -7.12
C ASP A 105 16.50 6.40 -7.06
N TYR A 106 16.78 5.14 -7.38
CA TYR A 106 15.77 4.08 -7.42
C TYR A 106 15.35 3.63 -6.01
N ALA A 107 14.23 2.93 -5.93
CA ALA A 107 13.75 2.35 -4.69
C ALA A 107 14.52 1.07 -4.33
N VAL A 108 14.96 0.99 -3.07
CA VAL A 108 15.64 -0.18 -2.48
C VAL A 108 14.67 -0.86 -1.51
N ASN A 109 14.37 -2.13 -1.73
CA ASN A 109 13.61 -2.93 -0.77
C ASN A 109 14.54 -3.33 0.37
N PHE A 110 14.15 -3.06 1.63
CA PHE A 110 14.96 -3.33 2.81
C PHE A 110 14.30 -4.27 3.82
N ALA A 111 12.96 -4.42 3.76
CA ALA A 111 12.23 -5.34 4.62
C ALA A 111 11.05 -5.95 3.88
N GLN A 112 10.65 -7.16 4.27
CA GLN A 112 9.53 -7.89 3.69
C GLN A 112 8.51 -8.20 4.77
N LEU A 113 7.23 -7.85 4.53
CA LEU A 113 6.14 -8.21 5.44
C LEU A 113 5.47 -9.51 5.01
N THR A 114 5.11 -9.63 3.72
CA THR A 114 4.39 -10.78 3.21
C THR A 114 5.26 -11.59 2.26
N GLN A 115 5.33 -12.90 2.49
CA GLN A 115 6.22 -13.82 1.77
C GLN A 115 5.49 -14.85 0.90
N ARG A 116 4.18 -14.62 0.68
CA ARG A 116 3.32 -15.37 -0.24
C ARG A 116 2.24 -14.46 -0.76
N ALA A 117 1.61 -14.82 -1.88
CA ALA A 117 0.40 -14.15 -2.33
C ALA A 117 -0.72 -14.34 -1.29
N GLY A 118 -1.43 -13.27 -0.95
CA GLY A 118 -2.53 -13.30 0.02
C GLY A 118 -3.91 -13.39 -0.63
N ASN A 119 -3.97 -13.73 -1.92
CA ASN A 119 -5.20 -13.75 -2.70
C ASN A 119 -5.60 -15.18 -3.10
N PHE A 120 -6.86 -15.27 -3.49
CA PHE A 120 -7.55 -16.51 -3.85
C PHE A 120 -8.17 -16.36 -5.23
N LEU A 121 -8.27 -17.47 -5.95
CA LEU A 121 -9.11 -17.58 -7.13
C LEU A 121 -10.51 -17.97 -6.68
N VAL A 122 -11.50 -17.18 -7.05
CA VAL A 122 -12.92 -17.38 -6.74
C VAL A 122 -13.67 -17.63 -8.03
N GLY A 123 -14.38 -18.75 -8.11
CA GLY A 123 -15.22 -19.14 -9.25
C GLY A 123 -16.71 -18.91 -9.00
N ARG A 124 -17.52 -18.96 -10.04
CA ARG A 124 -18.99 -18.84 -9.95
C ARG A 124 -19.66 -20.04 -9.29
N GLN A 125 -19.02 -21.19 -9.33
CA GLN A 125 -19.53 -22.45 -8.79
C GLN A 125 -18.45 -23.14 -7.95
N PRO A 126 -18.83 -23.99 -6.99
CA PRO A 126 -17.87 -24.84 -6.29
C PRO A 126 -17.15 -25.78 -7.25
N GLU A 127 -15.84 -25.94 -7.08
CA GLU A 127 -15.01 -26.86 -7.85
C GLU A 127 -14.10 -27.66 -6.92
N ASP A 128 -14.60 -28.77 -6.34
CA ASP A 128 -13.86 -29.60 -5.38
C ASP A 128 -12.52 -30.15 -5.91
N ASN A 129 -12.39 -30.27 -7.23
CA ASN A 129 -11.19 -30.75 -7.92
C ASN A 129 -10.72 -29.75 -8.97
N PHE A 130 -10.63 -28.47 -8.59
CA PHE A 130 -10.15 -27.42 -9.49
C PHE A 130 -8.77 -27.75 -10.06
N LYS A 131 -8.61 -27.48 -11.34
CA LYS A 131 -7.33 -27.53 -12.04
C LYS A 131 -7.12 -26.22 -12.79
N TRP A 132 -5.90 -25.74 -12.83
CA TRP A 132 -5.59 -24.48 -13.50
C TRP A 132 -5.99 -24.47 -14.98
N GLU A 133 -5.94 -25.62 -15.64
CA GLU A 133 -6.36 -25.81 -17.03
C GLU A 133 -7.86 -25.54 -17.25
N ASN A 134 -8.69 -25.56 -16.18
CA ASN A 134 -10.12 -25.20 -16.25
C ASN A 134 -10.32 -23.73 -16.65
N LEU A 135 -9.29 -22.91 -16.52
CA LEU A 135 -9.32 -21.49 -16.91
C LEU A 135 -9.20 -21.28 -18.43
N LYS A 136 -8.92 -22.32 -19.22
CA LYS A 136 -8.84 -22.18 -20.70
C LYS A 136 -10.17 -21.72 -21.28
N GLY A 137 -10.11 -20.63 -22.07
CA GLY A 137 -11.28 -19.99 -22.66
C GLY A 137 -12.16 -19.20 -21.70
N LYS A 138 -11.75 -19.07 -20.44
CA LYS A 138 -12.50 -18.38 -19.38
C LYS A 138 -12.17 -16.90 -19.32
N LYS A 139 -13.10 -16.14 -18.71
CA LYS A 139 -12.95 -14.72 -18.41
C LYS A 139 -12.65 -14.55 -16.93
N VAL A 140 -11.51 -13.93 -16.61
CA VAL A 140 -11.00 -13.77 -15.23
C VAL A 140 -10.74 -12.31 -14.93
N LEU A 141 -11.22 -11.82 -13.80
CA LEU A 141 -10.77 -10.54 -13.23
C LEU A 141 -9.44 -10.81 -12.53
N GLY A 142 -8.32 -10.53 -13.21
CA GLY A 142 -7.00 -11.05 -12.84
C GLY A 142 -6.13 -10.10 -12.01
N GLY A 143 -6.72 -9.05 -11.43
CA GLY A 143 -5.99 -7.99 -10.76
C GLY A 143 -5.55 -6.87 -11.69
N ARG A 144 -5.14 -5.73 -11.11
CA ARG A 144 -4.78 -4.54 -11.86
C ARG A 144 -3.47 -4.74 -12.64
N ALA A 145 -3.43 -4.20 -13.87
CA ALA A 145 -2.25 -4.26 -14.73
C ALA A 145 -0.98 -3.71 -14.03
N GLY A 146 0.12 -4.43 -14.14
CA GLY A 146 1.42 -4.07 -13.59
C GLY A 146 1.59 -4.28 -12.08
N GLY A 147 0.57 -4.80 -11.39
CA GLY A 147 0.65 -5.08 -9.97
C GLY A 147 1.09 -6.51 -9.64
N MET A 148 1.59 -6.73 -8.42
CA MET A 148 1.99 -8.05 -7.94
C MET A 148 0.90 -9.13 -8.06
N PRO A 149 -0.40 -8.84 -7.79
CA PRO A 149 -1.47 -9.83 -7.97
C PRO A 149 -1.53 -10.39 -9.39
N GLN A 150 -1.46 -9.51 -10.40
CA GLN A 150 -1.42 -9.92 -11.80
C GLN A 150 -0.19 -10.77 -12.12
N MET A 151 1.00 -10.29 -11.72
CA MET A 151 2.26 -10.98 -12.01
C MET A 151 2.28 -12.39 -11.45
N VAL A 152 1.82 -12.57 -10.20
CA VAL A 152 1.75 -13.87 -9.55
C VAL A 152 0.72 -14.77 -10.22
N PHE A 153 -0.44 -14.25 -10.58
CA PHE A 153 -1.45 -15.01 -11.30
C PHE A 153 -0.93 -15.50 -12.67
N GLU A 154 -0.32 -14.62 -13.46
CA GLU A 154 0.28 -15.00 -14.74
C GLU A 154 1.46 -15.97 -14.57
N TYR A 155 2.25 -15.83 -13.50
CA TYR A 155 3.31 -16.80 -13.18
C TYR A 155 2.73 -18.19 -12.92
N ILE A 156 1.64 -18.29 -12.15
CA ILE A 156 0.96 -19.56 -11.88
C ILE A 156 0.42 -20.17 -13.17
N LEU A 157 -0.22 -19.39 -14.03
CA LEU A 157 -0.70 -19.87 -15.34
C LEU A 157 0.44 -20.47 -16.16
N LYS A 158 1.56 -19.76 -16.28
CA LYS A 158 2.76 -20.24 -16.99
C LYS A 158 3.34 -21.50 -16.38
N LYS A 159 3.37 -21.61 -15.05
CA LYS A 159 3.81 -22.81 -14.31
C LYS A 159 2.98 -24.03 -14.67
N HIS A 160 1.67 -23.84 -14.98
CA HIS A 160 0.75 -24.87 -15.46
C HIS A 160 0.68 -24.98 -16.99
N GLY A 161 1.66 -24.43 -17.70
CA GLY A 161 1.77 -24.55 -19.16
C GLY A 161 0.71 -23.76 -19.93
N MET A 162 0.12 -22.74 -19.32
CA MET A 162 -0.85 -21.85 -19.96
C MET A 162 -0.21 -20.53 -20.37
N ASP A 163 -0.60 -20.03 -21.53
CA ASP A 163 -0.24 -18.68 -21.96
C ASP A 163 -1.33 -17.68 -21.47
N PRO A 164 -1.00 -16.76 -20.54
CA PRO A 164 -1.99 -15.81 -20.03
C PRO A 164 -2.54 -14.84 -21.07
N LYS A 165 -1.92 -14.76 -22.27
CA LYS A 165 -2.37 -13.87 -23.36
C LYS A 165 -3.32 -14.54 -24.34
N THR A 166 -3.27 -15.86 -24.46
CA THR A 166 -4.01 -16.59 -25.52
C THR A 166 -4.95 -17.65 -24.99
N ASP A 167 -4.68 -18.24 -23.81
CA ASP A 167 -5.48 -19.35 -23.31
C ASP A 167 -6.73 -18.91 -22.55
N LEU A 168 -6.80 -17.67 -22.08
CA LEU A 168 -7.93 -17.12 -21.34
C LEU A 168 -8.04 -15.60 -21.56
N SER A 169 -9.15 -14.99 -21.13
CA SER A 169 -9.32 -13.54 -21.14
C SER A 169 -9.12 -12.98 -19.73
N ILE A 170 -8.08 -12.18 -19.51
CA ILE A 170 -7.79 -11.56 -18.21
C ILE A 170 -8.16 -10.08 -18.30
N ASP A 171 -9.19 -9.66 -17.54
CA ASP A 171 -9.51 -8.24 -17.35
C ASP A 171 -8.67 -7.67 -16.22
N GLN A 172 -7.86 -6.68 -16.53
CA GLN A 172 -6.92 -6.01 -15.64
C GLN A 172 -7.29 -4.53 -15.41
N SER A 173 -8.47 -4.11 -15.87
CA SER A 173 -8.91 -2.73 -15.80
C SER A 173 -9.53 -2.34 -14.46
N ILE A 174 -9.89 -3.33 -13.63
CA ILE A 174 -10.59 -3.10 -12.37
C ILE A 174 -9.61 -2.73 -11.26
N ASN A 175 -9.92 -1.65 -10.55
CA ASN A 175 -9.10 -1.21 -9.41
C ASN A 175 -9.23 -2.16 -8.22
N PHE A 176 -8.15 -2.22 -7.41
CA PHE A 176 -8.12 -2.97 -6.16
C PHE A 176 -9.30 -2.58 -5.25
N GLY A 177 -9.95 -3.57 -4.65
CA GLY A 177 -11.11 -3.39 -3.78
C GLY A 177 -12.45 -3.25 -4.52
N LEU A 178 -12.46 -3.22 -5.87
CA LEU A 178 -13.69 -3.19 -6.67
C LEU A 178 -13.95 -4.49 -7.44
N THR A 179 -13.02 -5.43 -7.39
CA THR A 179 -13.07 -6.68 -8.16
C THR A 179 -14.24 -7.57 -7.75
N ALA A 180 -14.52 -7.71 -6.44
CA ALA A 180 -15.65 -8.49 -5.95
C ALA A 180 -17.00 -7.91 -6.42
N ALA A 181 -17.20 -6.60 -6.33
CA ALA A 181 -18.41 -5.93 -6.82
C ALA A 181 -18.53 -6.04 -8.36
N ALA A 182 -17.43 -5.91 -9.08
CA ALA A 182 -17.39 -6.13 -10.52
C ALA A 182 -17.73 -7.58 -10.87
N PHE A 183 -17.18 -8.54 -10.14
CA PHE A 183 -17.48 -9.96 -10.32
C PHE A 183 -18.97 -10.25 -10.14
N THR A 184 -19.61 -9.76 -9.09
CA THR A 184 -21.05 -9.98 -8.88
C THR A 184 -21.94 -9.35 -9.95
N SER A 185 -21.49 -8.26 -10.58
CA SER A 185 -22.29 -7.48 -11.54
C SER A 185 -22.00 -7.81 -13.02
N ASN A 186 -20.94 -8.55 -13.35
CA ASN A 186 -20.53 -8.86 -14.71
C ASN A 186 -20.58 -10.36 -15.04
N ASP A 187 -20.07 -10.75 -16.21
CA ASP A 187 -20.08 -12.11 -16.75
C ASP A 187 -18.74 -12.85 -16.60
N ALA A 188 -17.80 -12.36 -15.79
CA ALA A 188 -16.55 -13.07 -15.54
C ALA A 188 -16.80 -14.42 -14.88
N ASP A 189 -16.08 -15.45 -15.33
CA ASP A 189 -16.17 -16.81 -14.76
C ASP A 189 -15.46 -16.88 -13.39
N TYR A 190 -14.34 -16.16 -13.24
CA TYR A 190 -13.51 -16.15 -12.05
C TYR A 190 -13.04 -14.73 -11.71
N THR A 191 -12.65 -14.55 -10.44
CA THR A 191 -11.99 -13.32 -9.96
C THR A 191 -10.85 -13.67 -9.02
N VAL A 192 -9.83 -12.81 -8.97
CA VAL A 192 -8.72 -12.89 -8.01
C VAL A 192 -9.00 -11.92 -6.87
N GLU A 193 -9.28 -12.46 -5.67
CA GLU A 193 -9.71 -11.69 -4.52
C GLU A 193 -8.79 -11.83 -3.32
N PHE A 194 -8.70 -10.77 -2.52
CA PHE A 194 -8.12 -10.80 -1.19
C PHE A 194 -9.20 -10.96 -0.14
N GLU A 195 -8.79 -11.33 1.08
CA GLU A 195 -9.68 -11.22 2.23
C GLU A 195 -9.89 -9.73 2.63
N PRO A 196 -11.10 -9.36 3.09
CA PRO A 196 -12.27 -10.21 3.38
C PRO A 196 -13.20 -10.48 2.19
N PHE A 197 -12.87 -10.00 0.99
CA PHE A 197 -13.77 -10.09 -0.18
C PHE A 197 -14.01 -11.53 -0.64
N ALA A 198 -13.00 -12.40 -0.59
CA ALA A 198 -13.17 -13.81 -0.93
C ALA A 198 -14.21 -14.48 -0.01
N THR A 199 -14.08 -14.32 1.30
CA THR A 199 -15.03 -14.83 2.29
C THR A 199 -16.42 -14.17 2.15
N THR A 200 -16.49 -12.89 1.79
CA THR A 200 -17.77 -12.21 1.55
C THR A 200 -18.51 -12.83 0.38
N LEU A 201 -17.85 -13.06 -0.75
CA LEU A 201 -18.45 -13.72 -1.92
C LEU A 201 -18.98 -15.12 -1.59
N GLU A 202 -18.25 -15.90 -0.79
CA GLU A 202 -18.70 -17.21 -0.33
C GLU A 202 -19.91 -17.13 0.60
N SER A 203 -19.88 -16.22 1.57
CA SER A 203 -20.99 -16.06 2.54
C SER A 203 -22.29 -15.58 1.89
N GLU A 204 -22.18 -14.82 0.81
CA GLU A 204 -23.32 -14.35 0.00
C GLU A 204 -23.76 -15.38 -1.05
N GLY A 205 -23.01 -16.47 -1.24
CA GLY A 205 -23.27 -17.44 -2.29
C GLY A 205 -23.05 -16.89 -3.70
N SER A 206 -22.30 -15.81 -3.83
CA SER A 206 -22.00 -15.13 -5.09
C SER A 206 -20.73 -15.64 -5.77
N GLY A 207 -19.88 -16.37 -5.04
CA GLY A 207 -18.64 -16.98 -5.52
C GLY A 207 -18.14 -18.03 -4.55
N TYR A 208 -17.17 -18.83 -4.98
CA TYR A 208 -16.59 -19.93 -4.20
C TYR A 208 -15.09 -19.94 -4.38
N VAL A 209 -14.33 -19.99 -3.29
CA VAL A 209 -12.87 -20.12 -3.34
C VAL A 209 -12.50 -21.47 -3.94
N VAL A 210 -11.81 -21.48 -5.07
CA VAL A 210 -11.40 -22.71 -5.78
C VAL A 210 -9.89 -22.97 -5.66
N ALA A 211 -9.07 -21.93 -5.43
CA ALA A 211 -7.63 -22.09 -5.25
C ALA A 211 -7.02 -20.94 -4.42
N SER A 212 -5.93 -21.24 -3.70
CA SER A 212 -5.08 -20.24 -3.06
C SER A 212 -3.87 -19.93 -3.94
N LEU A 213 -3.74 -18.68 -4.40
CA LEU A 213 -2.58 -18.26 -5.17
C LEU A 213 -1.30 -18.33 -4.33
N GLY A 214 -1.40 -18.10 -3.02
CA GLY A 214 -0.27 -18.17 -2.11
C GLY A 214 0.28 -19.59 -1.93
N THR A 215 -0.58 -20.60 -1.94
CA THR A 215 -0.17 -21.99 -1.94
C THR A 215 0.52 -22.35 -3.26
N GLU A 216 -0.06 -21.92 -4.38
CA GLU A 216 0.41 -22.31 -5.70
C GLU A 216 1.69 -21.56 -6.12
N SER A 217 1.81 -20.28 -5.83
CA SER A 217 3.02 -19.49 -6.14
C SER A 217 4.24 -19.91 -5.30
N GLY A 218 4.00 -20.41 -4.10
CA GLY A 218 5.07 -20.62 -3.12
C GLY A 218 5.57 -19.30 -2.52
N TYR A 219 6.84 -19.29 -2.08
CA TYR A 219 7.46 -18.09 -1.49
C TYR A 219 7.80 -17.07 -2.56
N VAL A 220 7.30 -15.84 -2.34
CA VAL A 220 7.61 -14.67 -3.15
C VAL A 220 7.71 -13.44 -2.23
N PRO A 221 8.58 -12.45 -2.50
CA PRO A 221 8.61 -11.19 -1.75
C PRO A 221 7.43 -10.32 -2.18
N TYR A 222 6.21 -10.72 -1.73
CA TYR A 222 4.96 -10.21 -2.27
C TYR A 222 4.74 -8.74 -1.94
N THR A 223 4.91 -8.34 -0.66
CA THR A 223 4.87 -6.94 -0.26
C THR A 223 6.09 -6.62 0.61
N ALA A 224 6.78 -5.57 0.24
CA ALA A 224 8.03 -5.13 0.86
C ALA A 224 7.98 -3.65 1.20
N TYR A 225 8.76 -3.27 2.20
CA TYR A 225 9.09 -1.90 2.51
C TYR A 225 10.29 -1.48 1.64
N CYS A 226 10.17 -0.32 1.04
CA CYS A 226 11.24 0.26 0.25
C CYS A 226 11.39 1.76 0.53
N ALA A 227 12.59 2.26 0.29
CA ALA A 227 12.91 3.67 0.35
C ALA A 227 13.78 4.07 -0.83
N ARG A 228 13.89 5.35 -1.16
CA ARG A 228 14.87 5.82 -2.14
C ARG A 228 16.27 5.47 -1.68
N LYS A 229 17.13 5.09 -2.60
CA LYS A 229 18.54 4.81 -2.31
C LYS A 229 19.21 5.93 -1.53
N SER A 230 19.02 7.17 -1.98
CA SER A 230 19.58 8.36 -1.30
C SER A 230 19.07 8.51 0.14
N TYR A 231 17.80 8.20 0.40
CA TYR A 231 17.24 8.27 1.73
C TYR A 231 17.88 7.24 2.68
N VAL A 232 18.02 5.99 2.22
CA VAL A 232 18.68 4.92 2.99
C VAL A 232 20.13 5.27 3.31
N GLU A 233 20.87 5.83 2.33
CA GLU A 233 22.28 6.23 2.52
C GLU A 233 22.44 7.42 3.49
N GLN A 234 21.47 8.32 3.54
CA GLN A 234 21.52 9.54 4.38
C GLN A 234 20.96 9.33 5.79
N ASN A 235 20.18 8.29 6.02
CA ASN A 235 19.50 8.00 7.29
C ASN A 235 19.68 6.54 7.71
N PRO A 236 20.94 6.09 7.90
CA PRO A 236 21.23 4.69 8.22
C PRO A 236 20.74 4.27 9.61
N GLU A 237 20.37 5.24 10.47
CA GLU A 237 19.82 5.01 11.80
C GLU A 237 18.31 4.75 11.81
N ILE A 238 17.60 5.09 10.73
CA ILE A 238 16.16 4.87 10.56
C ILE A 238 15.91 3.46 10.00
#